data_beade284736c531e86a0c77bc55a556c
#
_entry.id   beade284736c531e86a0c77bc55a556c
#
_cell.length_a   1.000
_cell.length_b   1.000
_cell.length_c   1.000
_cell.angle_alpha   90.00
_cell.angle_beta   90.00
_cell.angle_gamma   90.00
#
_symmetry.space_group_name_H-M   'P 1'
#
loop_
_entity.id
_entity.type
_entity.pdbx_description
1 polymer ?
#
loop_
_entity_poly.entity_id
_entity_poly.type
_entity_poly.pdbx_seq_one_letter_code
_entity_poly.pdbx_strand_id
1 'polypeptide(L)'
;MNEITNFSVEDLINKVSNSQITSVEICKAYIERIDRFEKDINAWAFFDKELLLEKAKESDEYKKSGKPIGPLHGIPVAVKDIVGTLDMPTECGTSIRKGKSYSQNAEVIDLLHSAGAIVMGKTVTTELAYLNPSKTKNPHDYSRTPGGSSSGSAAVIASFMAPLSIGSQTGGSIIRPASYCGVVGYKPSFGLISRNGVLKTSEKLDHIGVFGKSVKDIAYLAKELIKKDSHDASTIYYSSSNMVDSVKKGPLYEPKFIFYKTGFWKTIDKKSKEAFEYFIKSFKKNIEVHDTPSYFKDIHKYHKIIYETDLANNFSDYYKNYKKKLSKIMQNAISNGTKHSAKEYAEAIDFMKRSYNSYKEVFEDYHGILSPSSPGVALKGLKSTGSADFNKVWSYLGTPCISLPLLQGENNLPLGIQVIGDKYDDNRFLGVSSWLEKESDKFNE
;
A
#
# COMPACT_ATOMS: atom_id res chain seq x y z
N MET A 1 -22.25 6.36 -14.19
CA MET A 1 -21.53 5.77 -13.02
C MET A 1 -22.51 5.86 -11.88
N ASN A 2 -22.65 4.83 -11.03
CA ASN A 2 -23.50 4.96 -9.83
C ASN A 2 -22.89 6.04 -8.94
N GLU A 3 -23.69 7.01 -8.48
CA GLU A 3 -23.22 8.17 -7.71
C GLU A 3 -22.46 7.74 -6.44
N ILE A 4 -22.91 6.66 -5.80
CA ILE A 4 -22.32 6.13 -4.54
C ILE A 4 -20.83 5.82 -4.68
N THR A 5 -20.38 5.27 -5.81
CA THR A 5 -18.99 4.90 -5.99
C THR A 5 -18.04 6.11 -6.17
N ASN A 6 -18.59 7.31 -6.34
CA ASN A 6 -17.84 8.56 -6.42
C ASN A 6 -17.68 9.26 -5.07
N PHE A 7 -18.51 8.92 -4.07
CA PHE A 7 -18.40 9.52 -2.75
C PHE A 7 -17.02 9.26 -2.12
N SER A 8 -16.54 10.23 -1.36
CA SER A 8 -15.41 10.03 -0.46
C SER A 8 -15.79 9.07 0.67
N VAL A 9 -14.79 8.47 1.32
CA VAL A 9 -15.04 7.62 2.50
C VAL A 9 -15.75 8.39 3.61
N GLU A 10 -15.42 9.68 3.80
CA GLU A 10 -16.10 10.53 4.75
C GLU A 10 -17.58 10.71 4.41
N ASP A 11 -17.92 10.93 3.13
CA ASP A 11 -19.31 11.06 2.70
C ASP A 11 -20.08 9.75 2.93
N LEU A 12 -19.47 8.60 2.61
CA LEU A 12 -20.07 7.29 2.87
C LEU A 12 -20.35 7.10 4.36
N ILE A 13 -19.36 7.37 5.24
CA ILE A 13 -19.50 7.28 6.69
C ILE A 13 -20.65 8.18 7.18
N ASN A 14 -20.66 9.44 6.75
CA ASN A 14 -21.68 10.40 7.17
C ASN A 14 -23.08 9.99 6.69
N LYS A 15 -23.20 9.57 5.43
CA LYS A 15 -24.49 9.13 4.87
C LYS A 15 -25.02 7.86 5.55
N VAL A 16 -24.15 6.89 5.85
CA VAL A 16 -24.52 5.70 6.62
C VAL A 16 -24.95 6.11 8.04
N SER A 17 -24.16 6.91 8.74
CA SER A 17 -24.45 7.34 10.11
C SER A 17 -25.79 8.06 10.21
N ASN A 18 -26.11 8.93 9.24
CA ASN A 18 -27.35 9.70 9.17
C ASN A 18 -28.52 8.92 8.52
N SER A 19 -28.37 7.62 8.26
CA SER A 19 -29.41 6.78 7.62
C SER A 19 -29.89 7.29 6.25
N GLN A 20 -29.02 7.98 5.51
CA GLN A 20 -29.28 8.46 4.15
C GLN A 20 -29.04 7.39 3.10
N ILE A 21 -28.12 6.46 3.37
CA ILE A 21 -27.84 5.27 2.58
C ILE A 21 -27.60 4.08 3.51
N THR A 22 -27.82 2.88 3.01
CA THR A 22 -27.60 1.61 3.70
C THR A 22 -26.30 0.96 3.26
N SER A 23 -25.75 0.07 4.09
CA SER A 23 -24.60 -0.76 3.74
C SER A 23 -24.89 -1.63 2.51
N VAL A 24 -26.14 -2.11 2.39
CA VAL A 24 -26.59 -2.89 1.22
C VAL A 24 -26.56 -2.06 -0.06
N GLU A 25 -26.99 -0.79 -0.04
CA GLU A 25 -26.93 0.08 -1.22
C GLU A 25 -25.49 0.38 -1.64
N ILE A 26 -24.60 0.63 -0.68
CA ILE A 26 -23.17 0.80 -0.93
C ILE A 26 -22.59 -0.46 -1.61
N CYS A 27 -22.78 -1.62 -1.00
CA CYS A 27 -22.24 -2.87 -1.54
C CYS A 27 -22.80 -3.20 -2.93
N LYS A 28 -24.08 -2.96 -3.19
CA LYS A 28 -24.68 -3.13 -4.53
C LYS A 28 -24.01 -2.24 -5.56
N ALA A 29 -23.75 -0.97 -5.24
CA ALA A 29 -23.07 -0.05 -6.16
C ALA A 29 -21.66 -0.54 -6.55
N TYR A 30 -20.90 -1.10 -5.58
CA TYR A 30 -19.58 -1.68 -5.87
C TYR A 30 -19.69 -3.02 -6.61
N ILE A 31 -20.69 -3.86 -6.33
CA ILE A 31 -20.96 -5.09 -7.09
C ILE A 31 -21.20 -4.78 -8.57
N GLU A 32 -22.01 -3.76 -8.89
CA GLU A 32 -22.23 -3.32 -10.28
C GLU A 32 -20.91 -2.95 -10.99
N ARG A 33 -19.99 -2.31 -10.26
CA ARG A 33 -18.64 -1.99 -10.81
C ARG A 33 -17.81 -3.25 -11.03
N ILE A 34 -17.82 -4.17 -10.07
CA ILE A 34 -17.10 -5.45 -10.18
C ILE A 34 -17.62 -6.24 -11.37
N ASP A 35 -18.94 -6.40 -11.51
CA ASP A 35 -19.57 -7.11 -12.63
C ASP A 35 -19.18 -6.56 -14.00
N ARG A 36 -18.99 -5.25 -14.06
CA ARG A 36 -18.64 -4.57 -15.32
C ARG A 36 -17.18 -4.73 -15.70
N PHE A 37 -16.25 -4.68 -14.73
CA PHE A 37 -14.82 -4.51 -15.03
C PHE A 37 -13.93 -5.70 -14.64
N GLU A 38 -14.35 -6.56 -13.71
CA GLU A 38 -13.48 -7.62 -13.18
C GLU A 38 -13.02 -8.63 -14.23
N LYS A 39 -13.89 -8.99 -15.17
CA LYS A 39 -13.56 -9.90 -16.30
C LYS A 39 -12.36 -9.42 -17.14
N ASP A 40 -12.16 -8.11 -17.22
CA ASP A 40 -11.08 -7.50 -17.99
C ASP A 40 -9.85 -7.21 -17.14
N ILE A 41 -10.03 -6.79 -15.87
CA ILE A 41 -8.96 -6.34 -14.97
C ILE A 41 -8.33 -7.52 -14.20
N ASN A 42 -9.12 -8.50 -13.74
CA ASN A 42 -8.67 -9.63 -12.91
C ASN A 42 -7.99 -9.14 -11.61
N ALA A 43 -8.68 -8.32 -10.84
CA ALA A 43 -8.19 -7.75 -9.59
C ALA A 43 -8.54 -8.57 -8.35
N TRP A 44 -9.57 -9.43 -8.42
CA TRP A 44 -10.04 -10.24 -7.30
C TRP A 44 -9.49 -11.66 -7.35
N ALA A 45 -8.89 -12.11 -6.27
CA ALA A 45 -8.50 -13.51 -6.04
C ALA A 45 -9.69 -14.33 -5.53
N PHE A 46 -10.52 -13.70 -4.70
CA PHE A 46 -11.80 -14.24 -4.24
C PHE A 46 -12.80 -13.11 -4.07
N PHE A 47 -13.97 -13.29 -4.65
CA PHE A 47 -15.11 -12.38 -4.50
C PHE A 47 -16.42 -13.19 -4.57
N ASP A 48 -17.27 -12.99 -3.58
CA ASP A 48 -18.59 -13.64 -3.48
C ASP A 48 -19.65 -12.55 -3.19
N LYS A 49 -20.60 -12.39 -4.12
CA LYS A 49 -21.64 -11.36 -4.04
C LYS A 49 -22.65 -11.62 -2.93
N GLU A 50 -23.04 -12.88 -2.78
CA GLU A 50 -24.03 -13.30 -1.79
C GLU A 50 -23.46 -13.08 -0.39
N LEU A 51 -22.22 -13.51 -0.14
CA LEU A 51 -21.51 -13.29 1.12
C LEU A 51 -21.37 -11.78 1.44
N LEU A 52 -21.02 -10.97 0.44
CA LEU A 52 -20.92 -9.52 0.64
C LEU A 52 -22.26 -8.89 1.00
N LEU A 53 -23.34 -9.29 0.31
CA LEU A 53 -24.68 -8.75 0.59
C LEU A 53 -25.25 -9.26 1.94
N GLU A 54 -24.91 -10.46 2.35
CA GLU A 54 -25.24 -11.01 3.67
C GLU A 54 -24.62 -10.14 4.77
N LYS A 55 -23.29 -9.91 4.72
CA LYS A 55 -22.58 -9.03 5.66
C LYS A 55 -23.11 -7.60 5.67
N ALA A 56 -23.50 -7.08 4.50
CA ALA A 56 -24.08 -5.74 4.41
C ALA A 56 -25.45 -5.67 5.09
N LYS A 57 -26.29 -6.71 4.95
CA LYS A 57 -27.58 -6.80 5.68
C LYS A 57 -27.37 -6.89 7.18
N GLU A 58 -26.44 -7.74 7.64
CA GLU A 58 -26.08 -7.85 9.06
C GLU A 58 -25.64 -6.49 9.63
N SER A 59 -24.83 -5.73 8.87
CA SER A 59 -24.41 -4.38 9.23
C SER A 59 -25.62 -3.43 9.37
N ASP A 60 -26.53 -3.44 8.42
CA ASP A 60 -27.75 -2.60 8.46
C ASP A 60 -28.68 -2.99 9.61
N GLU A 61 -28.83 -4.28 9.91
CA GLU A 61 -29.61 -4.80 11.06
C GLU A 61 -28.96 -4.42 12.38
N TYR A 62 -27.63 -4.52 12.48
CA TYR A 62 -26.89 -4.08 13.67
C TYR A 62 -27.16 -2.60 13.96
N LYS A 63 -27.11 -1.74 12.95
CA LYS A 63 -27.40 -0.32 13.09
C LYS A 63 -28.85 -0.08 13.53
N LYS A 64 -29.84 -0.78 12.93
CA LYS A 64 -31.26 -0.69 13.30
C LYS A 64 -31.51 -1.12 14.74
N SER A 65 -30.67 -1.95 15.34
CA SER A 65 -30.80 -2.37 16.75
C SER A 65 -30.50 -1.23 17.75
N GLY A 66 -30.05 -0.07 17.30
CA GLY A 66 -29.71 1.09 18.14
C GLY A 66 -28.42 0.96 18.93
N LYS A 67 -27.63 -0.09 18.69
CA LYS A 67 -26.31 -0.27 19.32
C LYS A 67 -25.30 0.73 18.75
N PRO A 68 -24.28 1.13 19.54
CA PRO A 68 -23.20 1.98 19.04
C PRO A 68 -22.51 1.38 17.83
N ILE A 69 -22.37 2.15 16.75
CA ILE A 69 -21.70 1.74 15.53
C ILE A 69 -20.23 2.17 15.54
N GLY A 70 -19.38 1.37 14.89
CA GLY A 70 -17.96 1.69 14.72
C GLY A 70 -17.72 2.81 13.69
N PRO A 71 -16.51 3.40 13.67
CA PRO A 71 -16.18 4.55 12.82
C PRO A 71 -16.17 4.25 11.31
N LEU A 72 -16.09 2.99 10.90
CA LEU A 72 -16.16 2.52 9.51
C LEU A 72 -17.40 1.66 9.26
N HIS A 73 -18.45 1.84 10.05
CA HIS A 73 -19.64 0.99 9.98
C HIS A 73 -20.24 0.96 8.58
N GLY A 74 -20.37 -0.25 8.04
CA GLY A 74 -20.97 -0.49 6.72
C GLY A 74 -20.08 -0.15 5.52
N ILE A 75 -18.86 0.29 5.75
CA ILE A 75 -17.91 0.64 4.67
C ILE A 75 -17.19 -0.62 4.19
N PRO A 76 -17.29 -0.97 2.89
CA PRO A 76 -16.60 -2.13 2.34
C PRO A 76 -15.10 -1.87 2.16
N VAL A 77 -14.28 -2.86 2.53
CA VAL A 77 -12.81 -2.82 2.42
C VAL A 77 -12.32 -4.07 1.70
N ALA A 78 -11.57 -3.89 0.64
CA ALA A 78 -10.90 -4.98 -0.07
C ALA A 78 -9.58 -5.35 0.62
N VAL A 79 -9.22 -6.63 0.64
CA VAL A 79 -8.08 -7.11 1.42
C VAL A 79 -7.15 -7.96 0.56
N LYS A 80 -5.85 -7.65 0.55
CA LYS A 80 -4.86 -8.41 -0.21
C LYS A 80 -4.85 -9.90 0.18
N ASP A 81 -4.76 -10.78 -0.80
CA ASP A 81 -4.78 -12.25 -0.64
C ASP A 81 -3.52 -12.83 0.01
N ILE A 82 -3.02 -12.17 1.05
CA ILE A 82 -2.01 -12.65 1.99
C ILE A 82 -2.45 -12.45 3.45
N VAL A 83 -3.54 -11.73 3.64
CA VAL A 83 -4.12 -11.45 4.95
C VAL A 83 -5.12 -12.54 5.28
N GLY A 84 -4.90 -13.26 6.35
CA GLY A 84 -5.73 -14.38 6.78
C GLY A 84 -7.15 -13.96 7.16
N THR A 85 -8.14 -14.67 6.65
CA THR A 85 -9.55 -14.57 7.01
C THR A 85 -10.12 -15.94 7.27
N LEU A 86 -11.09 -16.06 8.19
CA LEU A 86 -11.77 -17.31 8.50
C LEU A 86 -12.74 -17.75 7.40
N ASP A 87 -13.41 -16.78 6.80
CA ASP A 87 -14.57 -16.96 5.92
C ASP A 87 -14.23 -16.96 4.42
N MET A 88 -12.97 -16.70 4.06
CA MET A 88 -12.51 -16.66 2.67
C MET A 88 -11.17 -17.38 2.53
N PRO A 89 -10.89 -18.01 1.37
CA PRO A 89 -9.58 -18.58 1.12
C PRO A 89 -8.50 -17.48 1.11
N THR A 90 -7.27 -17.86 1.51
CA THR A 90 -6.08 -17.02 1.45
C THR A 90 -4.99 -17.82 0.75
N GLU A 91 -4.91 -17.65 -0.57
CA GLU A 91 -4.09 -18.48 -1.45
C GLU A 91 -2.69 -17.90 -1.70
N CYS A 92 -2.46 -16.64 -1.34
CA CYS A 92 -1.17 -15.95 -1.45
C CYS A 92 -0.57 -15.95 -2.88
N GLY A 93 -1.42 -15.96 -3.90
CA GLY A 93 -0.99 -15.97 -5.31
C GLY A 93 -0.26 -17.25 -5.74
N THR A 94 -0.42 -18.37 -5.02
CA THR A 94 0.26 -19.63 -5.34
C THR A 94 -0.67 -20.84 -5.31
N SER A 95 -0.49 -21.75 -6.28
CA SER A 95 -1.23 -23.02 -6.32
C SER A 95 -0.95 -23.95 -5.14
N ILE A 96 0.12 -23.72 -4.38
CA ILE A 96 0.47 -24.49 -3.17
C ILE A 96 -0.59 -24.30 -2.09
N ARG A 97 -1.26 -23.14 -2.07
CA ARG A 97 -2.27 -22.77 -1.08
C ARG A 97 -3.70 -22.76 -1.64
N LYS A 98 -3.91 -23.30 -2.82
CA LYS A 98 -5.24 -23.31 -3.46
C LYS A 98 -6.33 -23.87 -2.52
N GLY A 99 -7.39 -23.09 -2.31
CA GLY A 99 -8.52 -23.41 -1.44
C GLY A 99 -8.21 -23.39 0.06
N LYS A 100 -7.03 -22.95 0.49
CA LYS A 100 -6.66 -22.90 1.91
C LYS A 100 -7.08 -21.59 2.55
N SER A 101 -7.71 -21.68 3.71
CA SER A 101 -7.99 -20.56 4.62
C SER A 101 -7.04 -20.58 5.83
N TYR A 102 -7.05 -19.53 6.60
CA TYR A 102 -6.40 -19.50 7.92
C TYR A 102 -7.39 -20.00 8.99
N SER A 103 -6.87 -20.49 10.11
CA SER A 103 -7.67 -20.97 11.24
C SER A 103 -8.20 -19.84 12.14
N GLN A 104 -7.74 -18.62 11.90
CA GLN A 104 -8.18 -17.40 12.59
C GLN A 104 -7.96 -16.19 11.68
N ASN A 105 -8.66 -15.11 11.96
CA ASN A 105 -8.44 -13.86 11.28
C ASN A 105 -7.05 -13.29 11.59
N ALA A 106 -6.51 -12.51 10.64
CA ALA A 106 -5.41 -11.62 10.94
C ALA A 106 -5.91 -10.47 11.83
N GLU A 107 -5.04 -9.92 12.68
CA GLU A 107 -5.37 -8.78 13.58
C GLU A 107 -6.02 -7.62 12.84
N VAL A 108 -5.54 -7.28 11.65
CA VAL A 108 -6.13 -6.20 10.82
C VAL A 108 -7.56 -6.48 10.40
N ILE A 109 -7.98 -7.75 10.30
CA ILE A 109 -9.37 -8.14 10.00
C ILE A 109 -10.25 -7.95 11.22
N ASP A 110 -9.79 -8.36 12.39
CA ASP A 110 -10.53 -8.18 13.64
C ASP A 110 -10.66 -6.69 14.00
N LEU A 111 -9.65 -5.87 13.67
CA LEU A 111 -9.72 -4.41 13.78
C LEU A 111 -10.75 -3.80 12.81
N LEU A 112 -10.82 -4.28 11.55
CA LEU A 112 -11.85 -3.87 10.61
C LEU A 112 -13.25 -4.19 11.12
N HIS A 113 -13.46 -5.42 11.62
CA HIS A 113 -14.75 -5.83 12.20
C HIS A 113 -15.10 -4.96 13.42
N SER A 114 -14.14 -4.69 14.29
CA SER A 114 -14.33 -3.81 15.46
C SER A 114 -14.69 -2.38 15.07
N ALA A 115 -14.17 -1.89 13.94
CA ALA A 115 -14.54 -0.60 13.36
C ALA A 115 -15.89 -0.64 12.61
N GLY A 116 -16.53 -1.81 12.46
CA GLY A 116 -17.79 -2.02 11.75
C GLY A 116 -17.63 -2.07 10.23
N ALA A 117 -16.40 -2.18 9.71
CA ALA A 117 -16.16 -2.29 8.28
C ALA A 117 -16.53 -3.69 7.75
N ILE A 118 -16.86 -3.76 6.46
CA ILE A 118 -17.20 -5.00 5.77
C ILE A 118 -16.02 -5.48 4.93
N VAL A 119 -15.44 -6.63 5.24
CA VAL A 119 -14.43 -7.26 4.38
C VAL A 119 -15.14 -7.83 3.15
N MET A 120 -14.89 -7.19 1.98
CA MET A 120 -15.68 -7.46 0.77
C MET A 120 -15.09 -8.56 -0.12
N GLY A 121 -13.83 -8.92 0.06
CA GLY A 121 -13.17 -9.94 -0.77
C GLY A 121 -11.65 -9.86 -0.70
N LYS A 122 -10.98 -10.78 -1.44
CA LYS A 122 -9.52 -10.90 -1.48
C LYS A 122 -9.00 -10.39 -2.80
N THR A 123 -8.08 -9.42 -2.77
CA THR A 123 -7.47 -8.85 -3.97
C THR A 123 -6.22 -9.62 -4.39
N VAL A 124 -6.00 -9.73 -5.70
CA VAL A 124 -4.87 -10.46 -6.27
C VAL A 124 -3.53 -9.91 -5.78
N THR A 125 -2.66 -10.83 -5.39
CA THR A 125 -1.24 -10.58 -5.10
C THR A 125 -0.35 -11.31 -6.10
N THR A 126 0.91 -10.91 -6.21
CA THR A 126 1.94 -11.71 -6.87
C THR A 126 2.26 -12.96 -6.05
N GLU A 127 2.90 -13.97 -6.64
CA GLU A 127 3.26 -15.22 -5.96
C GLU A 127 3.99 -14.94 -4.64
N LEU A 128 3.39 -15.38 -3.52
CA LEU A 128 3.89 -15.20 -2.15
C LEU A 128 4.33 -13.75 -1.86
N ALA A 129 3.59 -12.77 -2.43
CA ALA A 129 3.88 -11.34 -2.34
C ALA A 129 5.29 -10.92 -2.83
N TYR A 130 5.97 -11.78 -3.61
CA TYR A 130 7.29 -11.50 -4.18
C TYR A 130 7.18 -10.90 -5.60
N LEU A 131 8.10 -11.20 -6.50
CA LEU A 131 8.24 -10.48 -7.78
C LEU A 131 7.55 -11.14 -8.99
N ASN A 132 7.10 -12.41 -8.87
CA ASN A 132 6.46 -13.09 -10.00
C ASN A 132 5.08 -12.49 -10.29
N PRO A 133 4.85 -11.87 -11.48
CA PRO A 133 3.64 -11.08 -11.74
C PRO A 133 2.35 -11.88 -11.67
N SER A 134 1.25 -11.18 -11.43
CA SER A 134 -0.12 -11.70 -11.47
C SER A 134 -0.78 -11.50 -12.84
N LYS A 135 -2.02 -11.95 -12.97
CA LYS A 135 -2.86 -11.75 -14.18
C LYS A 135 -3.52 -10.37 -14.22
N THR A 136 -3.50 -9.62 -13.13
CA THR A 136 -4.17 -8.33 -13.01
C THR A 136 -3.63 -7.35 -14.02
N LYS A 137 -4.54 -6.64 -14.67
CA LYS A 137 -4.23 -5.59 -15.66
C LYS A 137 -4.43 -4.21 -15.05
N ASN A 138 -3.73 -3.22 -15.59
CA ASN A 138 -3.88 -1.84 -15.18
C ASN A 138 -5.23 -1.28 -15.67
N PRO A 139 -6.07 -0.69 -14.79
CA PRO A 139 -7.36 -0.13 -15.19
C PRO A 139 -7.29 1.01 -16.21
N HIS A 140 -6.16 1.72 -16.32
CA HIS A 140 -5.96 2.80 -17.30
C HIS A 140 -5.57 2.28 -18.71
N ASP A 141 -4.92 1.11 -18.77
CA ASP A 141 -4.51 0.45 -20.01
C ASP A 141 -4.33 -1.05 -19.77
N TYR A 142 -5.27 -1.86 -20.25
CA TYR A 142 -5.30 -3.32 -20.04
C TYR A 142 -4.11 -4.07 -20.66
N SER A 143 -3.31 -3.41 -21.49
CA SER A 143 -2.05 -3.96 -22.00
C SER A 143 -0.87 -3.79 -21.04
N ARG A 144 -1.06 -3.13 -19.90
CA ARG A 144 -0.02 -2.77 -18.95
C ARG A 144 -0.20 -3.45 -17.60
N THR A 145 0.91 -3.57 -16.87
CA THR A 145 0.92 -4.05 -15.48
C THR A 145 0.33 -3.01 -14.53
N PRO A 146 -0.43 -3.40 -13.48
CA PRO A 146 -0.80 -2.51 -12.38
C PRO A 146 0.34 -2.32 -11.37
N GLY A 147 1.51 -2.93 -11.59
CA GLY A 147 2.55 -3.07 -10.57
C GLY A 147 2.29 -4.27 -9.65
N GLY A 148 2.93 -4.25 -8.49
CA GLY A 148 2.81 -5.32 -7.49
C GLY A 148 3.77 -5.11 -6.29
N SER A 149 3.65 -5.95 -5.27
CA SER A 149 2.87 -7.20 -5.20
C SER A 149 1.38 -6.98 -4.89
N SER A 150 0.94 -5.80 -4.41
CA SER A 150 -0.47 -5.47 -4.15
C SER A 150 -1.20 -5.07 -5.45
N SER A 151 -1.12 -5.94 -6.48
CA SER A 151 -1.63 -5.67 -7.84
C SER A 151 -3.13 -5.40 -7.84
N GLY A 152 -3.91 -6.32 -7.26
CA GLY A 152 -5.36 -6.18 -7.15
C GLY A 152 -5.77 -5.03 -6.24
N SER A 153 -5.06 -4.82 -5.11
CA SER A 153 -5.42 -3.77 -4.14
C SER A 153 -5.39 -2.36 -4.74
N ALA A 154 -4.40 -2.05 -5.57
CA ALA A 154 -4.36 -0.78 -6.29
C ALA A 154 -5.40 -0.74 -7.44
N ALA A 155 -5.55 -1.85 -8.18
CA ALA A 155 -6.45 -1.92 -9.33
C ALA A 155 -7.93 -1.76 -8.94
N VAL A 156 -8.38 -2.32 -7.80
CA VAL A 156 -9.79 -2.18 -7.35
C VAL A 156 -10.13 -0.73 -6.98
N ILE A 157 -9.18 0.04 -6.43
CA ILE A 157 -9.40 1.45 -6.13
C ILE A 157 -9.46 2.26 -7.43
N ALA A 158 -8.50 2.06 -8.33
CA ALA A 158 -8.43 2.77 -9.61
C ALA A 158 -9.64 2.52 -10.53
N SER A 159 -10.26 1.34 -10.44
CA SER A 159 -11.47 0.97 -11.20
C SER A 159 -12.77 1.26 -10.46
N PHE A 160 -12.72 1.85 -9.27
CA PHE A 160 -13.89 2.09 -8.41
C PHE A 160 -14.65 0.81 -8.04
N MET A 161 -13.94 -0.33 -7.94
CA MET A 161 -14.51 -1.59 -7.46
C MET A 161 -14.47 -1.74 -5.95
N ALA A 162 -13.76 -0.85 -5.25
CA ALA A 162 -13.75 -0.72 -3.79
C ALA A 162 -13.41 0.72 -3.40
N PRO A 163 -13.89 1.25 -2.26
CA PRO A 163 -13.53 2.58 -1.78
C PRO A 163 -12.17 2.58 -1.09
N LEU A 164 -11.82 1.49 -0.42
CA LEU A 164 -10.61 1.28 0.37
C LEU A 164 -10.05 -0.12 0.16
N SER A 165 -8.73 -0.26 0.25
CA SER A 165 -8.11 -1.59 0.26
C SER A 165 -6.87 -1.67 1.14
N ILE A 166 -6.59 -2.88 1.66
CA ILE A 166 -5.37 -3.22 2.40
C ILE A 166 -4.38 -3.90 1.46
N GLY A 167 -3.11 -3.51 1.57
CA GLY A 167 -1.98 -4.16 0.90
C GLY A 167 -0.79 -4.32 1.81
N SER A 168 0.36 -4.67 1.23
CA SER A 168 1.62 -4.83 1.96
C SER A 168 2.81 -4.37 1.14
N GLN A 169 3.89 -3.99 1.82
CA GLN A 169 5.15 -3.61 1.18
C GLN A 169 6.34 -4.14 1.95
N THR A 170 7.23 -4.82 1.23
CA THR A 170 8.56 -5.24 1.68
C THR A 170 9.65 -4.46 0.95
N GLY A 171 9.44 -4.18 -0.33
CA GLY A 171 10.31 -3.32 -1.16
C GLY A 171 9.59 -2.07 -1.67
N GLY A 172 8.59 -2.25 -2.57
CA GLY A 172 7.84 -1.16 -3.19
C GLY A 172 6.37 -1.52 -3.47
N SER A 173 5.82 -2.51 -2.77
CA SER A 173 4.58 -3.17 -3.15
C SER A 173 3.28 -2.44 -2.74
N ILE A 174 3.37 -1.24 -2.20
CA ILE A 174 2.27 -0.27 -2.02
C ILE A 174 2.51 0.92 -2.93
N ILE A 175 3.66 1.55 -2.81
CA ILE A 175 4.00 2.82 -3.47
C ILE A 175 4.00 2.68 -4.99
N ARG A 176 4.65 1.64 -5.53
CA ARG A 176 4.73 1.42 -6.98
C ARG A 176 3.37 1.10 -7.62
N PRO A 177 2.56 0.13 -7.15
CA PRO A 177 1.24 -0.10 -7.73
C PRO A 177 0.31 1.10 -7.55
N ALA A 178 0.41 1.89 -6.48
CA ALA A 178 -0.33 3.14 -6.32
C ALA A 178 0.02 4.13 -7.43
N SER A 179 1.32 4.34 -7.71
CA SER A 179 1.78 5.20 -8.81
C SER A 179 1.25 4.74 -10.17
N TYR A 180 1.38 3.44 -10.48
CA TYR A 180 0.97 2.90 -11.78
C TYR A 180 -0.54 2.90 -12.00
N CYS A 181 -1.32 2.77 -10.93
CA CYS A 181 -2.78 2.79 -10.99
C CYS A 181 -3.39 4.17 -10.72
N GLY A 182 -2.59 5.21 -10.44
CA GLY A 182 -3.12 6.55 -10.21
C GLY A 182 -3.99 6.67 -8.96
N VAL A 183 -3.58 6.03 -7.87
CA VAL A 183 -4.30 6.05 -6.58
C VAL A 183 -3.36 6.43 -5.44
N VAL A 184 -3.92 6.82 -4.32
CA VAL A 184 -3.14 7.06 -3.11
C VAL A 184 -2.83 5.73 -2.44
N GLY A 185 -1.54 5.48 -2.17
CA GLY A 185 -1.08 4.30 -1.42
C GLY A 185 -0.17 4.71 -0.28
N TYR A 186 -0.51 4.32 0.93
CA TYR A 186 0.21 4.68 2.14
C TYR A 186 0.81 3.47 2.85
N LYS A 187 2.10 3.52 3.06
CA LYS A 187 2.88 2.61 3.90
C LYS A 187 3.24 3.34 5.20
N PRO A 188 2.63 2.98 6.34
CA PRO A 188 2.95 3.58 7.63
C PRO A 188 4.40 3.33 8.06
N SER A 189 4.82 3.97 9.13
CA SER A 189 6.04 3.61 9.85
C SER A 189 6.03 2.14 10.25
N PHE A 190 7.20 1.49 10.19
CA PHE A 190 7.35 0.08 10.56
C PHE A 190 6.85 -0.18 11.99
N GLY A 191 5.99 -1.18 12.14
CA GLY A 191 5.45 -1.57 13.44
C GLY A 191 4.21 -0.77 13.89
N LEU A 192 3.60 0.07 13.05
CA LEU A 192 2.34 0.72 13.41
C LEU A 192 1.12 -0.18 13.18
N ILE A 193 1.13 -0.98 12.11
CA ILE A 193 0.05 -1.94 11.81
C ILE A 193 0.59 -3.36 12.00
N SER A 194 -0.17 -4.19 12.71
CA SER A 194 0.18 -5.58 12.99
C SER A 194 0.21 -6.43 11.71
N ARG A 195 1.16 -7.37 11.69
CA ARG A 195 1.33 -8.39 10.64
C ARG A 195 0.90 -9.77 11.13
N ASN A 196 0.35 -9.87 12.34
CA ASN A 196 -0.18 -11.11 12.89
C ASN A 196 -1.30 -11.65 11.99
N GLY A 197 -1.21 -12.93 11.62
CA GLY A 197 -2.13 -13.58 10.68
C GLY A 197 -1.94 -13.20 9.21
N VAL A 198 -0.85 -12.49 8.86
CA VAL A 198 -0.48 -12.14 7.48
C VAL A 198 0.68 -13.02 7.01
N LEU A 199 0.72 -13.39 5.73
CA LEU A 199 1.87 -14.10 5.15
C LEU A 199 3.15 -13.30 5.40
N LYS A 200 4.09 -13.89 6.13
CA LYS A 200 5.38 -13.28 6.43
C LYS A 200 6.37 -13.54 5.31
N THR A 201 6.91 -12.48 4.70
CA THR A 201 8.00 -12.56 3.73
C THR A 201 9.33 -12.10 4.32
N SER A 202 9.31 -11.09 5.16
CA SER A 202 10.50 -10.61 5.91
C SER A 202 10.11 -10.02 7.26
N GLU A 203 10.78 -10.49 8.32
CA GLU A 203 10.55 -10.01 9.69
C GLU A 203 10.86 -8.51 9.84
N LYS A 204 11.86 -8.01 9.13
CA LYS A 204 12.38 -6.65 9.28
C LYS A 204 11.89 -5.65 8.23
N LEU A 205 11.31 -6.14 7.13
CA LEU A 205 10.96 -5.29 5.99
C LEU A 205 9.46 -5.24 5.70
N ASP A 206 8.65 -6.20 6.18
CA ASP A 206 7.22 -6.25 5.86
C ASP A 206 6.44 -5.15 6.56
N HIS A 207 5.65 -4.41 5.79
CA HIS A 207 4.70 -3.42 6.25
C HIS A 207 3.31 -3.75 5.71
N ILE A 208 2.29 -3.54 6.52
CA ILE A 208 0.90 -3.45 6.05
C ILE A 208 0.62 -1.98 5.77
N GLY A 209 -0.15 -1.72 4.71
CA GLY A 209 -0.59 -0.38 4.38
C GLY A 209 -1.88 -0.38 3.60
N VAL A 210 -2.31 0.80 3.18
CA VAL A 210 -3.66 1.04 2.69
C VAL A 210 -3.67 1.80 1.38
N PHE A 211 -4.76 1.63 0.61
CA PHE A 211 -5.02 2.36 -0.63
C PHE A 211 -6.40 3.01 -0.58
N GLY A 212 -6.51 4.16 -1.21
CA GLY A 212 -7.76 4.91 -1.38
C GLY A 212 -7.64 5.93 -2.51
N LYS A 213 -8.66 6.75 -2.69
CA LYS A 213 -8.67 7.78 -3.75
C LYS A 213 -7.99 9.08 -3.31
N SER A 214 -7.94 9.35 -2.00
CA SER A 214 -7.33 10.55 -1.43
C SER A 214 -6.57 10.26 -0.15
N VAL A 215 -5.70 11.18 0.26
CA VAL A 215 -5.04 11.12 1.58
C VAL A 215 -6.05 11.04 2.71
N LYS A 216 -7.18 11.74 2.57
CA LYS A 216 -8.25 11.72 3.57
C LYS A 216 -8.90 10.34 3.68
N ASP A 217 -9.22 9.70 2.56
CA ASP A 217 -9.83 8.35 2.57
C ASP A 217 -8.94 7.32 3.27
N ILE A 218 -7.64 7.31 2.95
CA ILE A 218 -6.72 6.36 3.57
C ILE A 218 -6.48 6.63 5.05
N ALA A 219 -6.60 7.89 5.49
CA ALA A 219 -6.43 8.24 6.90
C ALA A 219 -7.55 7.66 7.78
N TYR A 220 -8.79 7.61 7.29
CA TYR A 220 -9.89 6.95 7.99
C TYR A 220 -9.61 5.46 8.20
N LEU A 221 -9.09 4.76 7.20
CA LEU A 221 -8.78 3.34 7.33
C LEU A 221 -7.54 3.10 8.19
N ALA A 222 -6.46 3.83 7.93
CA ALA A 222 -5.19 3.64 8.63
C ALA A 222 -5.32 3.88 10.14
N LYS A 223 -6.10 4.89 10.55
CA LYS A 223 -6.39 5.22 11.93
C LYS A 223 -6.91 4.00 12.71
N GLU A 224 -7.80 3.23 12.12
CA GLU A 224 -8.44 2.08 12.80
C GLU A 224 -7.53 0.83 12.81
N LEU A 225 -6.54 0.75 11.93
CA LEU A 225 -5.60 -0.38 11.84
C LEU A 225 -4.34 -0.19 12.69
N ILE A 226 -4.02 1.05 13.10
CA ILE A 226 -2.83 1.36 13.90
C ILE A 226 -3.11 1.04 15.36
N LYS A 227 -2.55 -0.09 15.82
CA LYS A 227 -2.72 -0.56 17.19
C LYS A 227 -1.56 -1.47 17.61
N LYS A 228 -1.16 -1.39 18.87
CA LYS A 228 -0.22 -2.33 19.47
C LYS A 228 -0.86 -3.72 19.54
N ASP A 229 -0.16 -4.72 19.01
CA ASP A 229 -0.53 -6.14 19.08
C ASP A 229 0.53 -6.93 19.86
N SER A 230 0.12 -7.68 20.86
CA SER A 230 1.03 -8.53 21.65
C SER A 230 1.59 -9.73 20.86
N HIS A 231 0.93 -10.12 19.76
CA HIS A 231 1.35 -11.23 18.92
C HIS A 231 2.28 -10.82 17.77
N ASP A 232 2.45 -9.51 17.52
CA ASP A 232 3.51 -8.97 16.66
C ASP A 232 4.46 -8.10 17.47
N ALA A 233 5.58 -8.67 17.89
CA ALA A 233 6.59 -8.00 18.71
C ALA A 233 7.19 -6.74 18.06
N SER A 234 7.01 -6.56 16.76
CA SER A 234 7.45 -5.34 16.06
C SER A 234 6.51 -4.17 16.24
N THR A 235 5.27 -4.40 16.71
CA THR A 235 4.32 -3.31 16.91
C THR A 235 4.66 -2.47 18.13
N ILE A 236 4.39 -1.17 18.06
CA ILE A 236 4.63 -0.20 19.11
C ILE A 236 3.34 0.50 19.52
N TYR A 237 3.36 1.14 20.69
CA TYR A 237 2.29 2.06 21.08
C TYR A 237 2.42 3.36 20.27
N TYR A 238 1.35 3.74 19.58
CA TYR A 238 1.24 4.97 18.83
C TYR A 238 -0.20 5.47 18.87
N SER A 239 -0.39 6.79 19.04
CA SER A 239 -1.70 7.40 19.03
C SER A 239 -2.06 7.86 17.61
N SER A 240 -2.99 7.18 16.98
CA SER A 240 -3.58 7.56 15.68
C SER A 240 -4.81 8.47 15.80
N SER A 241 -5.20 8.86 17.03
CA SER A 241 -6.45 9.61 17.29
C SER A 241 -6.58 10.89 16.47
N ASN A 242 -5.48 11.61 16.27
CA ASN A 242 -5.45 12.88 15.55
C ASN A 242 -5.18 12.74 14.04
N MET A 243 -5.08 11.52 13.50
CA MET A 243 -4.67 11.28 12.11
C MET A 243 -5.58 11.96 11.10
N VAL A 244 -6.88 11.76 11.21
CA VAL A 244 -7.88 12.38 10.33
C VAL A 244 -7.93 13.90 10.51
N ASP A 245 -7.83 14.39 11.75
CA ASP A 245 -7.82 15.82 12.03
C ASP A 245 -6.59 16.51 11.46
N SER A 246 -5.42 15.86 11.53
CA SER A 246 -4.19 16.37 10.91
C SER A 246 -4.33 16.51 9.40
N VAL A 247 -4.98 15.54 8.73
CA VAL A 247 -5.26 15.59 7.29
C VAL A 247 -6.25 16.71 6.95
N LYS A 248 -7.28 16.91 7.76
CA LYS A 248 -8.30 17.98 7.54
C LYS A 248 -7.72 19.36 7.73
N LYS A 249 -6.97 19.57 8.80
CA LYS A 249 -6.38 20.87 9.18
C LYS A 249 -5.15 21.21 8.31
N GLY A 250 -4.41 20.19 7.87
CA GLY A 250 -3.11 20.38 7.23
C GLY A 250 -2.02 20.86 8.21
N PRO A 251 -0.83 21.19 7.70
CA PRO A 251 0.26 21.71 8.52
C PRO A 251 0.00 23.18 8.94
N LEU A 252 0.55 23.57 10.10
CA LEU A 252 0.43 24.93 10.63
C LEU A 252 1.16 25.98 9.79
N TYR A 253 2.23 25.58 9.12
CA TYR A 253 3.06 26.42 8.27
C TYR A 253 3.21 25.76 6.89
N GLU A 254 3.51 26.57 5.89
CA GLU A 254 3.79 26.11 4.54
C GLU A 254 4.97 25.11 4.55
N PRO A 255 4.80 23.88 4.09
CA PRO A 255 5.84 22.86 4.19
C PRO A 255 7.03 23.14 3.28
N LYS A 256 8.22 22.76 3.76
CA LYS A 256 9.45 22.68 2.97
C LYS A 256 9.79 21.22 2.72
N PHE A 257 10.22 20.91 1.52
CA PHE A 257 10.58 19.57 1.09
C PHE A 257 11.98 19.54 0.50
N ILE A 258 12.65 18.42 0.66
CA ILE A 258 13.83 18.08 -0.11
C ILE A 258 13.45 17.07 -1.19
N PHE A 259 13.81 17.30 -2.44
CA PHE A 259 13.63 16.34 -3.52
C PHE A 259 14.95 15.62 -3.78
N TYR A 260 14.97 14.29 -3.56
CA TYR A 260 16.15 13.50 -3.83
C TYR A 260 16.19 12.97 -5.27
N LYS A 261 17.20 13.44 -6.03
CA LYS A 261 17.63 12.78 -7.27
C LYS A 261 18.48 11.58 -6.90
N THR A 262 17.84 10.42 -6.82
CA THR A 262 18.52 9.17 -6.47
C THR A 262 19.46 8.72 -7.59
N GLY A 263 20.38 7.81 -7.28
CA GLY A 263 21.25 7.19 -8.30
C GLY A 263 20.51 6.52 -9.47
N PHE A 264 19.20 6.27 -9.29
CA PHE A 264 18.28 5.72 -10.31
C PHE A 264 17.62 6.79 -11.18
N TRP A 265 17.87 8.09 -10.96
CA TRP A 265 17.34 9.18 -11.77
C TRP A 265 17.59 9.00 -13.28
N LYS A 266 18.70 8.32 -13.63
CA LYS A 266 19.08 8.02 -15.00
C LYS A 266 18.19 6.96 -15.66
N THR A 267 17.47 6.16 -14.88
CA THR A 267 16.57 5.08 -15.39
C THR A 267 15.16 5.56 -15.70
N ILE A 268 14.84 6.82 -15.37
CA ILE A 268 13.54 7.44 -15.62
C ILE A 268 13.44 7.76 -17.11
N ASP A 269 12.32 7.39 -17.75
CA ASP A 269 12.06 7.76 -19.12
C ASP A 269 11.93 9.28 -19.30
N LYS A 270 12.14 9.78 -20.55
CA LYS A 270 12.24 11.21 -20.81
C LYS A 270 10.97 11.97 -20.40
N LYS A 271 9.77 11.47 -20.75
CA LYS A 271 8.50 12.18 -20.45
C LYS A 271 8.21 12.22 -18.94
N SER A 272 8.45 11.13 -18.26
CA SER A 272 8.32 11.08 -16.79
C SER A 272 9.30 12.01 -16.11
N LYS A 273 10.53 12.12 -16.64
CA LYS A 273 11.54 13.04 -16.12
C LYS A 273 11.12 14.50 -16.31
N GLU A 274 10.60 14.85 -17.47
CA GLU A 274 10.04 16.17 -17.77
C GLU A 274 8.89 16.53 -16.82
N ALA A 275 8.01 15.56 -16.50
CA ALA A 275 6.91 15.76 -15.57
C ALA A 275 7.43 16.01 -14.13
N PHE A 276 8.44 15.26 -13.66
CA PHE A 276 9.07 15.52 -12.36
C PHE A 276 9.77 16.87 -12.30
N GLU A 277 10.50 17.26 -13.34
CA GLU A 277 11.18 18.56 -13.43
C GLU A 277 10.17 19.71 -13.45
N TYR A 278 9.06 19.56 -14.15
CA TYR A 278 7.94 20.51 -14.12
C TYR A 278 7.36 20.67 -12.71
N PHE A 279 7.08 19.56 -12.03
CA PHE A 279 6.58 19.55 -10.65
C PHE A 279 7.53 20.29 -9.70
N ILE A 280 8.82 19.97 -9.73
CA ILE A 280 9.83 20.64 -8.92
C ILE A 280 9.83 22.15 -9.18
N LYS A 281 9.73 22.56 -10.44
CA LYS A 281 9.70 23.97 -10.82
C LYS A 281 8.44 24.67 -10.33
N SER A 282 7.27 24.01 -10.38
CA SER A 282 6.00 24.56 -9.91
C SER A 282 6.01 24.82 -8.40
N PHE A 283 6.71 23.98 -7.64
CA PHE A 283 6.86 24.10 -6.18
C PHE A 283 8.23 24.64 -5.76
N LYS A 284 8.90 25.47 -6.59
CA LYS A 284 10.28 25.96 -6.33
C LYS A 284 10.47 26.71 -5.01
N LYS A 285 9.40 27.25 -4.40
CA LYS A 285 9.45 27.90 -3.08
C LYS A 285 9.50 26.89 -1.93
N ASN A 286 9.01 25.69 -2.18
CA ASN A 286 8.82 24.64 -1.18
C ASN A 286 9.81 23.48 -1.34
N ILE A 287 10.45 23.34 -2.52
CA ILE A 287 11.28 22.20 -2.86
C ILE A 287 12.72 22.63 -3.11
N GLU A 288 13.63 22.04 -2.34
CA GLU A 288 15.07 22.05 -2.62
C GLU A 288 15.49 20.70 -3.23
N VAL A 289 16.39 20.74 -4.20
CA VAL A 289 16.83 19.53 -4.93
C VAL A 289 18.24 19.14 -4.50
N HIS A 290 18.39 17.88 -4.06
CA HIS A 290 19.67 17.34 -3.64
C HIS A 290 19.91 15.96 -4.24
N ASP A 291 21.18 15.56 -4.33
CA ASP A 291 21.55 14.19 -4.57
C ASP A 291 21.40 13.36 -3.28
N THR A 292 21.12 12.07 -3.42
CA THR A 292 21.07 11.19 -2.25
C THR A 292 22.45 11.02 -1.61
N PRO A 293 22.52 10.91 -0.28
CA PRO A 293 23.74 10.55 0.41
C PRO A 293 24.41 9.28 -0.17
N SER A 294 25.73 9.23 -0.18
CA SER A 294 26.49 8.16 -0.83
C SER A 294 26.17 6.74 -0.32
N TYR A 295 25.80 6.61 0.95
CA TYR A 295 25.46 5.34 1.58
C TYR A 295 24.11 4.75 1.11
N PHE A 296 23.26 5.53 0.44
CA PHE A 296 21.98 5.04 -0.09
C PHE A 296 22.15 3.87 -1.08
N LYS A 297 23.24 3.84 -1.85
CA LYS A 297 23.54 2.72 -2.76
C LYS A 297 23.77 1.41 -2.03
N ASP A 298 24.33 1.44 -0.82
CA ASP A 298 24.59 0.25 -0.02
C ASP A 298 23.29 -0.31 0.60
N ILE A 299 22.28 0.53 0.82
CA ILE A 299 20.97 0.10 1.30
C ILE A 299 20.34 -0.94 0.37
N HIS A 300 20.47 -0.80 -0.95
CA HIS A 300 19.92 -1.78 -1.90
C HIS A 300 20.55 -3.16 -1.74
N LYS A 301 21.87 -3.22 -1.49
CA LYS A 301 22.58 -4.45 -1.19
C LYS A 301 22.07 -5.09 0.10
N TYR A 302 22.01 -4.31 1.16
CA TYR A 302 21.59 -4.81 2.48
C TYR A 302 20.10 -5.18 2.54
N HIS A 303 19.23 -4.40 1.88
CA HIS A 303 17.82 -4.77 1.70
C HIS A 303 17.70 -6.15 1.04
N LYS A 304 18.48 -6.42 -0.02
CA LYS A 304 18.48 -7.69 -0.73
C LYS A 304 18.94 -8.84 0.17
N ILE A 305 20.01 -8.67 0.93
CA ILE A 305 20.52 -9.68 1.88
C ILE A 305 19.45 -10.05 2.89
N ILE A 306 18.82 -9.07 3.55
CA ILE A 306 17.74 -9.34 4.52
C ILE A 306 16.60 -10.07 3.83
N TYR A 307 16.12 -9.54 2.70
CA TYR A 307 14.93 -10.08 2.06
C TYR A 307 15.13 -11.51 1.56
N GLU A 308 16.22 -11.81 0.84
CA GLU A 308 16.49 -13.15 0.33
C GLU A 308 16.73 -14.15 1.47
N THR A 309 17.41 -13.75 2.55
CA THR A 309 17.60 -14.60 3.74
C THR A 309 16.28 -14.92 4.42
N ASP A 310 15.43 -13.92 4.61
CA ASP A 310 14.11 -14.12 5.23
C ASP A 310 13.20 -14.99 4.36
N LEU A 311 13.23 -14.82 3.02
CA LEU A 311 12.51 -15.70 2.09
C LEU A 311 13.00 -17.15 2.17
N ALA A 312 14.32 -17.36 2.26
CA ALA A 312 14.90 -18.70 2.40
C ALA A 312 14.45 -19.37 3.71
N ASN A 313 14.38 -18.61 4.80
CA ASN A 313 13.90 -19.11 6.09
C ASN A 313 12.39 -19.41 6.05
N ASN A 314 11.58 -18.45 5.63
CA ASN A 314 10.12 -18.54 5.71
C ASN A 314 9.50 -19.53 4.70
N PHE A 315 10.16 -19.78 3.56
CA PHE A 315 9.67 -20.64 2.50
C PHE A 315 10.54 -21.88 2.23
N SER A 316 11.40 -22.28 3.20
CA SER A 316 12.23 -23.47 3.12
C SER A 316 11.42 -24.75 2.83
N ASP A 317 10.27 -24.91 3.53
CA ASP A 317 9.40 -26.08 3.34
C ASP A 317 8.73 -26.07 1.96
N TYR A 318 8.34 -24.89 1.45
CA TYR A 318 7.78 -24.79 0.10
C TYR A 318 8.85 -25.12 -0.96
N TYR A 319 10.09 -24.67 -0.75
CA TYR A 319 11.19 -24.98 -1.65
C TYR A 319 11.54 -26.46 -1.64
N LYS A 320 11.56 -27.09 -0.45
CA LYS A 320 11.85 -28.52 -0.29
C LYS A 320 10.76 -29.40 -0.91
N ASN A 321 9.49 -29.13 -0.59
CA ASN A 321 8.37 -30.03 -0.87
C ASN A 321 7.61 -29.69 -2.17
N TYR A 322 7.66 -28.43 -2.63
CA TYR A 322 6.85 -27.94 -3.75
C TYR A 322 7.64 -27.13 -4.77
N LYS A 323 8.96 -27.34 -4.88
CA LYS A 323 9.85 -26.57 -5.76
C LYS A 323 9.32 -26.38 -7.18
N LYS A 324 8.74 -27.44 -7.78
CA LYS A 324 8.18 -27.40 -9.14
C LYS A 324 6.97 -26.49 -9.29
N LYS A 325 6.27 -26.15 -8.18
CA LYS A 325 5.13 -25.22 -8.15
C LYS A 325 5.53 -23.77 -7.92
N LEU A 326 6.78 -23.50 -7.53
CA LEU A 326 7.33 -22.16 -7.36
C LEU A 326 7.87 -21.64 -8.69
N SER A 327 7.67 -20.33 -8.94
CA SER A 327 8.29 -19.66 -10.07
C SER A 327 9.82 -19.69 -9.98
N LYS A 328 10.49 -19.58 -11.14
CA LYS A 328 11.97 -19.48 -11.18
C LYS A 328 12.49 -18.29 -10.37
N ILE A 329 11.75 -17.17 -10.36
CA ILE A 329 12.08 -15.95 -9.60
C ILE A 329 12.11 -16.26 -8.10
N MET A 330 11.08 -16.96 -7.59
CA MET A 330 11.01 -17.36 -6.18
C MET A 330 12.08 -18.41 -5.83
N GLN A 331 12.25 -19.43 -6.69
CA GLN A 331 13.30 -20.44 -6.49
C GLN A 331 14.70 -19.81 -6.37
N ASN A 332 15.02 -18.84 -7.25
CA ASN A 332 16.30 -18.15 -7.23
C ASN A 332 16.48 -17.31 -5.97
N ALA A 333 15.44 -16.58 -5.53
CA ALA A 333 15.49 -15.77 -4.32
C ALA A 333 15.78 -16.64 -3.07
N ILE A 334 15.05 -17.76 -2.92
CA ILE A 334 15.28 -18.71 -1.82
C ILE A 334 16.69 -19.31 -1.89
N SER A 335 17.12 -19.76 -3.09
CA SER A 335 18.46 -20.32 -3.27
C SER A 335 19.59 -19.31 -3.02
N ASN A 336 19.36 -18.02 -3.32
CA ASN A 336 20.33 -16.96 -2.99
C ASN A 336 20.37 -16.71 -1.47
N GLY A 337 19.20 -16.67 -0.84
CA GLY A 337 19.09 -16.44 0.60
C GLY A 337 19.84 -17.48 1.45
N THR A 338 19.92 -18.74 0.98
CA THR A 338 20.70 -19.78 1.67
C THR A 338 22.22 -19.58 1.58
N LYS A 339 22.71 -18.66 0.73
CA LYS A 339 24.13 -18.38 0.58
C LYS A 339 24.62 -17.22 1.46
N HIS A 340 23.71 -16.39 1.95
CA HIS A 340 24.06 -15.30 2.85
C HIS A 340 24.46 -15.85 4.23
N SER A 341 25.57 -15.36 4.76
CA SER A 341 26.04 -15.74 6.09
C SER A 341 25.25 -14.99 7.19
N ALA A 342 25.22 -15.55 8.40
CA ALA A 342 24.70 -14.87 9.58
C ALA A 342 25.40 -13.52 9.83
N LYS A 343 26.70 -13.41 9.51
CA LYS A 343 27.48 -12.18 9.62
C LYS A 343 26.93 -11.10 8.67
N GLU A 344 26.74 -11.43 7.39
CA GLU A 344 26.18 -10.48 6.41
C GLU A 344 24.78 -10.01 6.79
N TYR A 345 23.94 -10.91 7.30
CA TYR A 345 22.61 -10.55 7.79
C TYR A 345 22.67 -9.61 8.99
N ALA A 346 23.54 -9.89 9.98
CA ALA A 346 23.75 -9.04 11.14
C ALA A 346 24.28 -7.65 10.75
N GLU A 347 25.25 -7.59 9.83
CA GLU A 347 25.77 -6.33 9.28
C GLU A 347 24.67 -5.52 8.58
N ALA A 348 23.77 -6.18 7.82
CA ALA A 348 22.66 -5.53 7.16
C ALA A 348 21.65 -4.92 8.16
N ILE A 349 21.34 -5.61 9.25
CA ILE A 349 20.48 -5.11 10.33
C ILE A 349 21.13 -3.94 11.06
N ASP A 350 22.42 -4.02 11.35
CA ASP A 350 23.14 -2.94 12.02
C ASP A 350 23.27 -1.69 11.14
N PHE A 351 23.52 -1.89 9.84
CA PHE A 351 23.53 -0.79 8.87
C PHE A 351 22.17 -0.11 8.75
N MET A 352 21.07 -0.85 8.85
CA MET A 352 19.70 -0.28 8.87
C MET A 352 19.55 0.76 9.99
N LYS A 353 19.97 0.41 11.22
CA LYS A 353 19.87 1.31 12.39
C LYS A 353 20.73 2.56 12.21
N ARG A 354 21.99 2.39 11.78
CA ARG A 354 22.93 3.50 11.55
C ARG A 354 22.44 4.43 10.44
N SER A 355 21.94 3.88 9.34
CA SER A 355 21.44 4.66 8.21
C SER A 355 20.23 5.50 8.60
N TYR A 356 19.30 4.97 9.43
CA TYR A 356 18.17 5.76 9.91
C TYR A 356 18.62 6.93 10.78
N ASN A 357 19.58 6.74 11.69
CA ASN A 357 20.08 7.81 12.55
C ASN A 357 20.70 8.95 11.77
N SER A 358 21.44 8.66 10.70
CA SER A 358 22.00 9.69 9.81
C SER A 358 20.94 10.37 8.93
N TYR A 359 19.84 9.69 8.68
CA TYR A 359 18.79 10.17 7.80
C TYR A 359 17.79 11.10 8.51
N LYS A 360 17.46 10.84 9.77
CA LYS A 360 16.45 11.61 10.53
C LYS A 360 16.79 13.11 10.65
N GLU A 361 18.07 13.47 10.60
CA GLU A 361 18.54 14.86 10.67
C GLU A 361 17.93 15.75 9.56
N VAL A 362 17.53 15.17 8.42
CA VAL A 362 16.85 15.89 7.34
C VAL A 362 15.53 16.51 7.82
N PHE A 363 14.86 15.88 8.78
CA PHE A 363 13.56 16.36 9.28
C PHE A 363 13.64 17.47 10.30
N GLU A 364 14.85 17.91 10.66
CA GLU A 364 15.07 19.14 11.44
C GLU A 364 14.78 20.39 10.59
N ASP A 365 15.08 20.33 9.28
CA ASP A 365 14.93 21.45 8.34
C ASP A 365 13.74 21.27 7.38
N TYR A 366 13.35 20.01 7.08
CA TYR A 366 12.34 19.69 6.07
C TYR A 366 11.16 18.91 6.68
N HIS A 367 9.97 19.16 6.14
CA HIS A 367 8.73 18.50 6.58
C HIS A 367 8.52 17.15 5.89
N GLY A 368 9.26 16.86 4.83
CA GLY A 368 9.21 15.62 4.09
C GLY A 368 10.26 15.55 2.99
N ILE A 369 10.53 14.32 2.55
CA ILE A 369 11.36 14.07 1.38
C ILE A 369 10.46 13.67 0.22
N LEU A 370 10.78 14.17 -0.96
CA LEU A 370 10.11 13.82 -2.21
C LEU A 370 11.02 12.99 -3.09
N SER A 371 10.46 12.02 -3.76
CA SER A 371 11.14 11.29 -4.84
C SER A 371 10.10 10.64 -5.78
N PRO A 372 10.50 10.14 -6.96
CA PRO A 372 9.60 9.37 -7.80
C PRO A 372 9.02 8.15 -7.07
N SER A 373 7.71 7.89 -7.20
CA SER A 373 7.10 6.64 -6.70
C SER A 373 7.48 5.42 -7.54
N SER A 374 7.83 5.65 -8.79
CA SER A 374 8.24 4.65 -9.79
C SER A 374 9.14 5.30 -10.84
N PRO A 375 9.93 4.51 -11.61
CA PRO A 375 10.83 5.06 -12.63
C PRO A 375 10.10 5.64 -13.86
N GLY A 376 8.78 5.57 -13.90
CA GLY A 376 7.94 6.05 -14.98
C GLY A 376 6.52 5.52 -14.85
N VAL A 377 5.74 5.63 -15.91
CA VAL A 377 4.38 5.09 -15.97
C VAL A 377 4.37 3.56 -15.99
N ALA A 378 3.21 2.96 -15.83
CA ALA A 378 3.02 1.51 -15.88
C ALA A 378 3.64 0.87 -17.13
N LEU A 379 4.41 -0.21 -16.95
CA LEU A 379 5.09 -0.91 -18.04
C LEU A 379 4.11 -1.65 -18.96
N LYS A 380 4.39 -1.70 -20.24
CA LYS A 380 3.67 -2.57 -21.18
C LYS A 380 3.92 -4.05 -20.88
N GLY A 381 2.86 -4.85 -21.00
CA GLY A 381 2.86 -6.29 -20.73
C GLY A 381 2.69 -6.61 -19.26
N LEU A 382 2.51 -7.91 -18.97
CA LEU A 382 2.25 -8.44 -17.63
C LEU A 382 3.42 -9.30 -17.11
N LYS A 383 4.59 -9.25 -17.73
CA LYS A 383 5.74 -10.09 -17.34
C LYS A 383 6.61 -9.48 -16.24
N SER A 384 6.31 -8.27 -15.79
CA SER A 384 7.04 -7.57 -14.74
C SER A 384 6.11 -6.68 -13.94
N THR A 385 6.40 -6.52 -12.65
CA THR A 385 5.71 -5.54 -11.78
C THR A 385 6.42 -4.18 -11.76
N GLY A 386 7.48 -4.00 -12.54
CA GLY A 386 8.34 -2.80 -12.54
C GLY A 386 9.40 -2.79 -11.44
N SER A 387 10.31 -1.82 -11.50
CA SER A 387 11.35 -1.63 -10.48
C SER A 387 10.82 -1.00 -9.20
N ALA A 388 11.35 -1.45 -8.06
CA ALA A 388 11.12 -0.87 -6.74
C ALA A 388 12.32 -0.05 -6.23
N ASP A 389 13.22 0.35 -7.10
CA ASP A 389 14.49 0.94 -6.69
C ASP A 389 14.32 2.30 -6.00
N PHE A 390 13.26 3.05 -6.32
CA PHE A 390 12.89 4.29 -5.62
C PHE A 390 12.23 4.06 -4.25
N ASN A 391 11.85 2.82 -3.90
CA ASN A 391 11.05 2.52 -2.70
C ASN A 391 11.81 1.71 -1.64
N LYS A 392 12.77 0.85 -2.07
CA LYS A 392 13.48 -0.09 -1.18
C LYS A 392 14.16 0.60 0.00
N VAL A 393 14.74 1.77 -0.24
CA VAL A 393 15.40 2.56 0.80
C VAL A 393 14.44 2.85 1.95
N TRP A 394 13.25 3.31 1.63
CA TRP A 394 12.25 3.72 2.61
C TRP A 394 11.60 2.54 3.34
N SER A 395 11.49 1.39 2.66
CA SER A 395 11.08 0.15 3.31
C SER A 395 12.16 -0.37 4.27
N TYR A 396 13.43 -0.27 3.87
CA TYR A 396 14.57 -0.64 4.69
C TYR A 396 14.71 0.23 5.94
N LEU A 397 14.54 1.55 5.80
CA LEU A 397 14.59 2.49 6.93
C LEU A 397 13.34 2.41 7.81
N GLY A 398 12.25 1.83 7.32
CA GLY A 398 10.98 1.70 8.05
C GLY A 398 10.24 3.03 8.24
N THR A 399 10.52 4.03 7.41
CA THR A 399 9.89 5.37 7.43
C THR A 399 8.49 5.34 6.80
N PRO A 400 7.55 6.21 7.18
CA PRO A 400 6.28 6.32 6.50
C PRO A 400 6.48 6.85 5.08
N CYS A 401 5.72 6.31 4.12
CA CYS A 401 5.73 6.75 2.73
C CYS A 401 4.33 6.75 2.15
N ILE A 402 4.04 7.70 1.28
CA ILE A 402 2.80 7.78 0.55
C ILE A 402 3.08 8.07 -0.93
N SER A 403 2.36 7.42 -1.83
CA SER A 403 2.35 7.78 -3.26
C SER A 403 1.13 8.65 -3.53
N LEU A 404 1.36 9.83 -4.09
CA LEU A 404 0.33 10.75 -4.54
C LEU A 404 0.33 10.78 -6.07
N PRO A 405 -0.81 10.54 -6.75
CA PRO A 405 -0.90 10.49 -8.21
C PRO A 405 -1.00 11.90 -8.83
N LEU A 406 0.02 12.73 -8.61
CA LEU A 406 -0.01 14.16 -8.94
C LEU A 406 0.39 14.47 -10.38
N LEU A 407 0.94 13.49 -11.11
CA LEU A 407 1.54 13.70 -12.42
C LEU A 407 0.98 12.73 -13.46
N GLN A 408 1.20 13.08 -14.70
CA GLN A 408 0.96 12.22 -15.86
C GLN A 408 2.24 12.10 -16.68
N GLY A 409 2.52 10.90 -17.18
CA GLY A 409 3.63 10.64 -18.07
C GLY A 409 3.14 10.33 -19.50
N GLU A 410 3.82 9.40 -20.17
CA GLU A 410 3.48 8.99 -21.52
C GLU A 410 2.01 8.53 -21.65
N ASN A 411 1.31 8.99 -22.69
CA ASN A 411 -0.10 8.68 -23.01
C ASN A 411 -1.08 9.06 -21.87
N ASN A 412 -0.78 10.12 -21.13
CA ASN A 412 -1.55 10.59 -19.97
C ASN A 412 -1.74 9.53 -18.88
N LEU A 413 -0.83 8.55 -18.83
CA LEU A 413 -0.85 7.53 -17.79
C LEU A 413 -0.40 8.11 -16.44
N PRO A 414 -0.95 7.62 -15.33
CA PRO A 414 -0.61 8.12 -13.99
C PRO A 414 0.88 7.97 -13.66
N LEU A 415 1.40 8.96 -12.95
CA LEU A 415 2.75 8.98 -12.42
C LEU A 415 2.74 9.59 -11.02
N GLY A 416 3.24 8.86 -10.04
CA GLY A 416 3.20 9.27 -8.64
C GLY A 416 4.48 9.96 -8.16
N ILE A 417 4.28 10.97 -7.32
CA ILE A 417 5.30 11.47 -6.39
C ILE A 417 5.17 10.70 -5.09
N GLN A 418 6.27 10.16 -4.56
CA GLN A 418 6.26 9.64 -3.21
C GLN A 418 6.75 10.69 -2.23
N VAL A 419 5.99 10.89 -1.15
CA VAL A 419 6.40 11.66 0.02
C VAL A 419 6.89 10.68 1.07
N ILE A 420 7.97 11.03 1.75
CA ILE A 420 8.56 10.25 2.85
C ILE A 420 8.62 11.14 4.08
N GLY A 421 8.15 10.63 5.21
CA GLY A 421 8.16 11.33 6.49
C GLY A 421 9.17 10.78 7.49
N ASP A 422 9.28 11.44 8.61
CA ASP A 422 10.02 10.92 9.76
C ASP A 422 9.26 9.75 10.40
N LYS A 423 10.03 8.82 10.94
CA LYS A 423 9.48 7.59 11.53
C LYS A 423 8.72 7.91 12.81
N TYR A 424 7.49 7.39 12.88
CA TYR A 424 6.55 7.58 13.99
C TYR A 424 5.99 9.01 14.12
N ASP A 425 6.05 9.80 13.05
CA ASP A 425 5.37 11.09 12.95
C ASP A 425 4.23 11.04 11.91
N ASP A 426 3.58 9.90 11.79
CA ASP A 426 2.62 9.57 10.75
C ASP A 426 1.39 10.51 10.73
N ASN A 427 0.95 11.02 11.88
CA ASN A 427 -0.15 11.98 11.92
C ASN A 427 0.21 13.31 11.21
N ARG A 428 1.37 13.91 11.54
CA ARG A 428 1.84 15.13 10.88
C ARG A 428 2.19 14.87 9.43
N PHE A 429 2.83 13.75 9.16
CA PHE A 429 3.20 13.31 7.81
C PHE A 429 2.00 13.27 6.86
N LEU A 430 0.86 12.69 7.27
CA LEU A 430 -0.36 12.66 6.44
C LEU A 430 -0.97 14.06 6.28
N GLY A 431 -0.87 14.94 7.28
CA GLY A 431 -1.27 16.34 7.16
C GLY A 431 -0.47 17.09 6.10
N VAL A 432 0.86 16.92 6.10
CA VAL A 432 1.78 17.48 5.09
C VAL A 432 1.50 16.91 3.70
N SER A 433 1.24 15.60 3.62
CA SER A 433 0.90 14.93 2.35
C SER A 433 -0.44 15.41 1.78
N SER A 434 -1.44 15.64 2.63
CA SER A 434 -2.74 16.20 2.22
C SER A 434 -2.62 17.64 1.72
N TRP A 435 -1.72 18.42 2.32
CA TRP A 435 -1.43 19.77 1.83
C TRP A 435 -0.86 19.72 0.41
N LEU A 436 0.11 18.83 0.17
CA LEU A 436 0.72 18.68 -1.16
C LEU A 436 -0.29 18.19 -2.21
N GLU A 437 -1.18 17.25 -1.85
CA GLU A 437 -2.28 16.79 -2.69
C GLU A 437 -3.16 17.97 -3.13
N LYS A 438 -3.66 18.76 -2.18
CA LYS A 438 -4.54 19.92 -2.44
C LYS A 438 -3.88 21.03 -3.23
N GLU A 439 -2.60 21.34 -2.93
CA GLU A 439 -1.88 22.40 -3.66
C GLU A 439 -1.59 21.96 -5.10
N SER A 440 -1.34 20.67 -5.34
CA SER A 440 -1.10 20.15 -6.69
C SER A 440 -2.33 20.20 -7.59
N ASP A 441 -3.54 20.07 -7.03
CA ASP A 441 -4.79 20.20 -7.80
C ASP A 441 -4.93 21.59 -8.43
N LYS A 442 -4.45 22.64 -7.74
CA LYS A 442 -4.49 24.03 -8.23
C LYS A 442 -3.57 24.29 -9.45
N PHE A 443 -2.58 23.42 -9.70
CA PHE A 443 -1.70 23.53 -10.86
C PHE A 443 -2.18 22.71 -12.07
N ASN A 444 -3.19 21.85 -11.85
CA ASN A 444 -3.78 21.03 -12.90
C ASN A 444 -5.08 21.64 -13.49
N GLU A 445 -5.57 22.72 -12.87
CA GLU A 445 -6.63 23.61 -13.38
C GLU A 445 -6.04 24.68 -14.32
#